data_4d7accebfa2d1cd7b3dc502ca8078cd6
#
_entry.id   4d7accebfa2d1cd7b3dc502ca8078cd6
#
_cell.length_a   1.000
_cell.length_b   1.000
_cell.length_c   1.000
_cell.angle_alpha   90.00
_cell.angle_beta   90.00
_cell.angle_gamma   90.00
#
_symmetry.space_group_name_H-M   'P 1'
#
loop_
_entity.id
_entity.type
_entity.pdbx_description
1 polymer ?
#
loop_
_entity_poly.entity_id
_entity_poly.type
_entity_poly.pdbx_seq_one_letter_code
_entity_poly.pdbx_strand_id
1 'polypeptide(L)'
;MPLYQTLLRADITCLDYSPDMMGQAREKAERMGLQNVQFRQGDVGALPYEDSSFDIVLSLNGFHAFPDKEAAYRETFRVLKPGGTFCGCFYVSGECRRTDRLIKKVYEPMKFFTPPYETVQSLKVRLEGMYADVQLGNVKSIAWFVCKKVKYAEKMEEGHHE
;
A
#
# COMPACT_ATOMS: atom_id res chain seq x y z
N MET A 1 10.07 4.67 -9.52
CA MET A 1 10.00 5.74 -10.56
C MET A 1 10.20 5.22 -12.01
N PRO A 2 11.10 4.25 -12.35
CA PRO A 2 11.16 3.75 -13.74
C PRO A 2 9.82 3.26 -14.30
N LEU A 3 8.98 2.63 -13.46
CA LEU A 3 7.63 2.20 -13.84
C LEU A 3 6.77 3.37 -14.36
N TYR A 4 6.89 4.56 -13.79
CA TYR A 4 6.04 5.70 -14.17
C TYR A 4 6.34 6.22 -15.58
N GLN A 5 7.55 6.01 -16.11
CA GLN A 5 7.90 6.35 -17.49
C GLN A 5 7.16 5.50 -18.52
N THR A 6 6.67 4.33 -18.13
CA THR A 6 5.89 3.44 -19.01
C THR A 6 4.38 3.69 -18.91
N LEU A 7 3.93 4.44 -17.91
CA LEU A 7 2.52 4.72 -17.62
C LEU A 7 2.09 6.12 -18.12
N LEU A 8 2.42 6.45 -19.35
CA LEU A 8 2.21 7.79 -19.94
C LEU A 8 0.75 8.23 -20.00
N ARG A 9 -0.21 7.29 -19.92
CA ARG A 9 -1.65 7.56 -19.98
C ARG A 9 -2.33 7.51 -18.61
N ALA A 10 -1.59 7.25 -17.55
CA ALA A 10 -2.13 7.19 -16.20
C ALA A 10 -2.00 8.55 -15.51
N ASP A 11 -3.03 8.97 -14.82
CA ASP A 11 -2.96 10.08 -13.87
C ASP A 11 -2.44 9.51 -12.54
N ILE A 12 -1.26 9.93 -12.13
CA ILE A 12 -0.57 9.39 -10.97
C ILE A 12 -0.60 10.41 -9.84
N THR A 13 -1.04 10.01 -8.67
CA THR A 13 -0.91 10.79 -7.45
C THR A 13 0.09 10.11 -6.50
N CYS A 14 1.16 10.81 -6.15
CA CYS A 14 2.14 10.39 -5.17
C CYS A 14 1.83 11.07 -3.84
N LEU A 15 1.59 10.29 -2.79
CA LEU A 15 1.32 10.79 -1.45
C LEU A 15 2.40 10.29 -0.49
N ASP A 16 2.91 11.19 0.35
CA ASP A 16 3.82 10.87 1.45
C ASP A 16 3.56 11.84 2.61
N TYR A 17 3.78 11.40 3.83
CA TYR A 17 3.68 12.23 5.02
C TYR A 17 4.89 13.17 5.17
N SER A 18 6.08 12.73 4.77
CA SER A 18 7.33 13.44 4.91
C SER A 18 7.51 14.51 3.83
N PRO A 19 7.65 15.80 4.19
CA PRO A 19 7.95 16.86 3.23
C PRO A 19 9.28 16.64 2.49
N ASP A 20 10.28 16.07 3.18
CA ASP A 20 11.60 15.79 2.60
C ASP A 20 11.51 14.71 1.52
N MET A 21 10.77 13.62 1.80
CA MET A 21 10.53 12.55 0.82
C MET A 21 9.76 13.07 -0.38
N MET A 22 8.77 13.95 -0.15
CA MET A 22 8.03 14.61 -1.22
C MET A 22 8.91 15.52 -2.08
N GLY A 23 9.83 16.27 -1.46
CA GLY A 23 10.84 17.08 -2.18
C GLY A 23 11.70 16.22 -3.10
N GLN A 24 12.28 15.14 -2.57
CA GLN A 24 13.09 14.21 -3.35
C GLN A 24 12.30 13.52 -4.48
N ALA A 25 11.02 13.20 -4.24
CA ALA A 25 10.16 12.60 -5.25
C ALA A 25 9.87 13.57 -6.40
N ARG A 26 9.62 14.85 -6.11
CA ARG A 26 9.43 15.92 -7.11
C ARG A 26 10.68 16.12 -7.98
N GLU A 27 11.82 16.33 -7.35
CA GLU A 27 13.10 16.49 -8.07
C GLU A 27 13.40 15.28 -8.98
N LYS A 28 13.09 14.08 -8.51
CA LYS A 28 13.28 12.87 -9.30
C LYS A 28 12.32 12.81 -10.49
N ALA A 29 11.05 13.18 -10.31
CA ALA A 29 10.07 13.24 -11.38
C ALA A 29 10.46 14.27 -12.44
N GLU A 30 10.90 15.45 -12.04
CA GLU A 30 11.41 16.50 -12.93
C GLU A 30 12.60 16.03 -13.75
N ARG A 31 13.59 15.42 -13.10
CA ARG A 31 14.77 14.85 -13.80
C ARG A 31 14.39 13.75 -14.80
N MET A 32 13.28 13.05 -14.56
CA MET A 32 12.77 11.99 -15.45
C MET A 32 11.78 12.50 -16.49
N GLY A 33 11.46 13.80 -16.49
CA GLY A 33 10.50 14.41 -17.41
C GLY A 33 9.06 13.91 -17.22
N LEU A 34 8.68 13.46 -16.01
CA LEU A 34 7.34 12.96 -15.72
C LEU A 34 6.36 14.15 -15.55
N GLN A 35 5.39 14.26 -16.43
CA GLN A 35 4.38 15.35 -16.40
C GLN A 35 3.01 14.89 -15.88
N ASN A 36 2.80 13.58 -15.77
CA ASN A 36 1.54 12.97 -15.35
C ASN A 36 1.54 12.55 -13.86
N VAL A 37 2.39 13.15 -13.03
CA VAL A 37 2.50 12.86 -11.59
C VAL A 37 2.16 14.10 -10.79
N GLN A 38 1.15 13.99 -9.95
CA GLN A 38 0.81 14.98 -8.93
C GLN A 38 1.38 14.56 -7.59
N PHE A 39 1.81 15.51 -6.78
CA PHE A 39 2.42 15.26 -5.47
C PHE A 39 1.59 15.90 -4.38
N ARG A 40 1.18 15.12 -3.40
CA ARG A 40 0.37 15.57 -2.27
C ARG A 40 0.96 15.09 -0.94
N GLN A 41 1.26 16.02 -0.05
CA GLN A 41 1.61 15.66 1.31
C GLN A 41 0.33 15.30 2.08
N GLY A 42 0.35 14.18 2.81
CA GLY A 42 -0.82 13.75 3.58
C GLY A 42 -0.57 12.47 4.36
N ASP A 43 -1.52 12.18 5.25
CA ASP A 43 -1.56 10.96 6.04
C ASP A 43 -2.38 9.90 5.29
N VAL A 44 -1.80 8.71 5.16
CA VAL A 44 -2.49 7.56 4.55
C VAL A 44 -3.68 7.08 5.38
N GLY A 45 -3.68 7.35 6.70
CA GLY A 45 -4.79 7.05 7.61
C GLY A 45 -5.98 8.00 7.47
N ALA A 46 -5.84 9.11 6.72
CA ALA A 46 -6.88 10.09 6.46
C ALA A 46 -6.71 10.67 5.05
N LEU A 47 -6.93 9.84 4.03
CA LEU A 47 -6.71 10.20 2.63
C LEU A 47 -7.67 11.30 2.17
N PRO A 48 -7.16 12.42 1.62
CA PRO A 48 -7.98 13.55 1.21
C PRO A 48 -8.58 13.36 -0.19
N TYR A 49 -9.17 12.19 -0.42
CA TYR A 49 -9.81 11.80 -1.68
C TYR A 49 -11.20 11.22 -1.40
N GLU A 50 -12.08 11.33 -2.37
CA GLU A 50 -13.42 10.75 -2.31
C GLU A 50 -13.37 9.21 -2.39
N ASP A 51 -14.46 8.56 -1.99
CA ASP A 51 -14.63 7.12 -2.13
C ASP A 51 -14.52 6.72 -3.59
N SER A 52 -13.91 5.57 -3.85
CA SER A 52 -13.83 5.02 -5.22
C SER A 52 -13.18 5.98 -6.24
N SER A 53 -12.12 6.68 -5.86
CA SER A 53 -11.39 7.63 -6.71
C SER A 53 -10.33 6.98 -7.60
N PHE A 54 -9.76 5.85 -7.16
CA PHE A 54 -8.58 5.25 -7.80
C PHE A 54 -8.85 3.87 -8.38
N ASP A 55 -8.31 3.62 -9.57
CA ASP A 55 -8.32 2.29 -10.19
C ASP A 55 -7.25 1.38 -9.59
N ILE A 56 -6.12 1.97 -9.18
CA ILE A 56 -4.99 1.25 -8.56
C ILE A 56 -4.49 2.05 -7.37
N VAL A 57 -4.27 1.37 -6.25
CA VAL A 57 -3.51 1.89 -5.11
C VAL A 57 -2.25 1.05 -4.95
N LEU A 58 -1.09 1.72 -4.96
CA LEU A 58 0.22 1.08 -4.80
C LEU A 58 0.90 1.59 -3.53
N SER A 59 1.28 0.68 -2.63
CA SER A 59 2.06 0.99 -1.44
C SER A 59 3.41 0.27 -1.45
N LEU A 60 4.48 1.03 -1.53
CA LEU A 60 5.84 0.51 -1.50
C LEU A 60 6.54 0.91 -0.20
N ASN A 61 6.84 -0.08 0.64
CA ASN A 61 7.54 0.11 1.92
C ASN A 61 6.84 1.13 2.87
N GLY A 62 5.51 1.18 2.87
CA GLY A 62 4.75 2.11 3.72
C GLY A 62 4.22 1.45 5.00
N PHE A 63 3.50 0.35 4.89
CA PHE A 63 2.70 -0.21 5.98
C PHE A 63 3.48 -0.59 7.26
N HIS A 64 4.76 -0.95 7.16
CA HIS A 64 5.57 -1.19 8.35
C HIS A 64 5.89 0.08 9.15
N ALA A 65 5.77 1.26 8.52
CA ALA A 65 6.08 2.54 9.13
C ALA A 65 4.84 3.29 9.65
N PHE A 66 3.64 3.00 9.14
CA PHE A 66 2.43 3.73 9.51
C PHE A 66 2.07 3.56 10.99
N PRO A 67 1.78 4.66 11.70
CA PRO A 67 1.39 4.60 13.11
C PRO A 67 0.02 3.94 13.30
N ASP A 68 -0.95 4.25 12.46
CA ASP A 68 -2.27 3.62 12.42
C ASP A 68 -2.47 2.81 11.14
N LYS A 69 -2.12 1.53 11.20
CA LYS A 69 -2.24 0.62 10.06
C LYS A 69 -3.69 0.28 9.74
N GLU A 70 -4.56 0.23 10.74
CA GLU A 70 -5.98 -0.05 10.54
C GLU A 70 -6.66 1.08 9.76
N ALA A 71 -6.36 2.33 10.11
CA ALA A 71 -6.82 3.47 9.34
C ALA A 71 -6.28 3.44 7.91
N ALA A 72 -4.99 3.13 7.71
CA ALA A 72 -4.37 3.04 6.40
C ALA A 72 -5.03 1.97 5.51
N TYR A 73 -5.30 0.77 6.04
CA TYR A 73 -6.02 -0.28 5.30
C TYR A 73 -7.44 0.14 4.95
N ARG A 74 -8.17 0.73 5.90
CA ARG A 74 -9.54 1.21 5.68
C ARG A 74 -9.58 2.29 4.60
N GLU A 75 -8.70 3.27 4.66
CA GLU A 75 -8.62 4.36 3.71
C GLU A 75 -8.20 3.90 2.31
N THR A 76 -7.20 3.04 2.19
CA THR A 76 -6.82 2.46 0.89
C THR A 76 -7.96 1.68 0.28
N PHE A 77 -8.73 0.94 1.08
CA PHE A 77 -9.92 0.26 0.59
C PHE A 77 -11.02 1.23 0.18
N ARG A 78 -11.27 2.30 0.96
CA ARG A 78 -12.31 3.29 0.70
C ARG A 78 -12.10 3.97 -0.65
N VAL A 79 -10.90 4.48 -0.89
CA VAL A 79 -10.58 5.25 -2.10
C VAL A 79 -10.44 4.39 -3.36
N LEU A 80 -10.32 3.08 -3.22
CA LEU A 80 -10.21 2.17 -4.35
C LEU A 80 -11.60 1.91 -4.97
N LYS A 81 -11.71 2.02 -6.28
CA LYS A 81 -12.94 1.71 -7.05
C LYS A 81 -13.32 0.23 -6.92
N PRO A 82 -14.61 -0.13 -7.01
CA PRO A 82 -15.01 -1.52 -7.20
C PRO A 82 -14.32 -2.15 -8.42
N GLY A 83 -13.71 -3.33 -8.24
CA GLY A 83 -12.87 -3.96 -9.25
C GLY A 83 -11.44 -3.40 -9.37
N GLY A 84 -11.13 -2.35 -8.63
CA GLY A 84 -9.79 -1.76 -8.58
C GLY A 84 -8.77 -2.66 -7.86
N THR A 85 -7.50 -2.39 -8.08
CA THR A 85 -6.38 -3.20 -7.59
C THR A 85 -5.62 -2.50 -6.48
N PHE A 86 -5.47 -3.16 -5.33
CA PHE A 86 -4.51 -2.80 -4.30
C PHE A 86 -3.29 -3.70 -4.39
N CYS A 87 -2.11 -3.11 -4.49
CA CYS A 87 -0.86 -3.88 -4.57
C CYS A 87 0.26 -3.17 -3.80
N GLY A 88 1.27 -3.94 -3.43
CA GLY A 88 2.40 -3.37 -2.73
C GLY A 88 3.40 -4.38 -2.21
N CYS A 89 4.38 -3.85 -1.50
CA CYS A 89 5.32 -4.66 -0.73
C CYS A 89 5.80 -3.89 0.50
N PHE A 90 6.04 -4.63 1.59
CA PHE A 90 6.60 -4.07 2.82
C PHE A 90 7.18 -5.17 3.73
N TYR A 91 7.89 -4.73 4.76
CA TYR A 91 8.47 -5.62 5.76
C TYR A 91 7.38 -6.38 6.54
N VAL A 92 7.59 -7.69 6.68
CA VAL A 92 6.85 -8.59 7.58
C VAL A 92 7.80 -9.26 8.55
N SER A 93 7.33 -9.47 9.76
CA SER A 93 8.09 -10.12 10.83
C SER A 93 7.96 -11.65 10.79
N GLY A 94 8.92 -12.33 11.44
CA GLY A 94 8.88 -13.78 11.61
C GLY A 94 9.64 -14.57 10.54
N GLU A 95 9.94 -13.99 9.39
CA GLU A 95 10.56 -14.67 8.25
C GLU A 95 12.10 -14.76 8.36
N CYS A 96 12.73 -13.79 9.01
CA CYS A 96 14.18 -13.75 9.15
C CYS A 96 14.60 -13.16 10.50
N ARG A 97 15.03 -14.01 11.44
CA ARG A 97 15.44 -13.60 12.81
C ARG A 97 16.51 -12.52 12.84
N ARG A 98 17.41 -12.50 11.84
CA ARG A 98 18.48 -11.48 11.78
C ARG A 98 17.90 -10.12 11.41
N THR A 99 17.00 -10.09 10.42
CA THR A 99 16.28 -8.88 10.00
C THR A 99 15.40 -8.36 11.13
N ASP A 100 14.61 -9.21 11.78
CA ASP A 100 13.73 -8.83 12.88
C ASP A 100 14.52 -8.21 14.05
N ARG A 101 15.69 -8.80 14.37
CA ARG A 101 16.58 -8.26 15.40
C ARG A 101 17.16 -6.89 15.02
N LEU A 102 17.52 -6.71 13.77
CA LEU A 102 18.02 -5.43 13.24
C LEU A 102 16.92 -4.36 13.29
N ILE A 103 15.74 -4.68 12.82
CA ILE A 103 14.57 -3.78 12.88
C ILE A 103 14.35 -3.32 14.32
N LYS A 104 14.18 -4.26 15.25
CA LYS A 104 13.91 -3.96 16.65
C LYS A 104 14.99 -3.14 17.33
N LYS A 105 16.28 -3.40 17.02
CA LYS A 105 17.41 -2.75 17.72
C LYS A 105 17.81 -1.41 17.12
N VAL A 106 17.58 -1.21 15.82
CA VAL A 106 18.08 -0.04 15.09
C VAL A 106 16.94 0.82 14.55
N TYR A 107 16.04 0.24 13.76
CA TYR A 107 15.07 1.00 13.00
C TYR A 107 13.84 1.43 13.82
N GLU A 108 13.39 0.64 14.80
CA GLU A 108 12.33 1.05 15.72
C GLU A 108 12.73 2.28 16.56
N PRO A 109 13.92 2.32 17.24
CA PRO A 109 14.35 3.51 17.96
C PRO A 109 14.48 4.75 17.07
N MET A 110 14.80 4.57 15.80
CA MET A 110 14.87 5.66 14.82
C MET A 110 13.48 6.09 14.27
N LYS A 111 12.40 5.42 14.71
CA LYS A 111 11.01 5.65 14.27
C LYS A 111 10.77 5.44 12.77
N PHE A 112 11.62 4.67 12.10
CA PHE A 112 11.41 4.26 10.71
C PHE A 112 10.44 3.08 10.58
N PHE A 113 10.25 2.35 11.67
CA PHE A 113 9.39 1.18 11.77
C PHE A 113 8.52 1.29 13.01
N THR A 114 7.24 1.02 12.87
CA THR A 114 6.24 1.14 13.95
C THR A 114 5.57 -0.20 14.20
N PRO A 115 5.74 -0.82 15.37
CA PRO A 115 5.01 -2.05 15.73
C PRO A 115 3.51 -1.76 15.98
N PRO A 116 2.64 -2.78 15.93
CA PRO A 116 2.91 -4.17 15.59
C PRO A 116 3.16 -4.39 14.10
N TYR A 117 3.95 -5.42 13.77
CA TYR A 117 4.22 -5.79 12.37
C TYR A 117 3.33 -6.94 11.94
N GLU A 118 2.90 -6.92 10.68
CA GLU A 118 2.29 -8.08 10.07
C GLU A 118 3.31 -9.23 9.97
N THR A 119 2.81 -10.45 10.09
CA THR A 119 3.45 -11.66 9.57
C THR A 119 2.87 -11.96 8.19
N VAL A 120 3.46 -12.87 7.43
CA VAL A 120 2.86 -13.33 6.16
C VAL A 120 1.45 -13.86 6.39
N GLN A 121 1.24 -14.61 7.48
CA GLN A 121 -0.07 -15.20 7.81
C GLN A 121 -1.10 -14.14 8.22
N SER A 122 -0.75 -13.19 9.08
CA SER A 122 -1.69 -12.12 9.49
C SER A 122 -2.07 -11.23 8.31
N LEU A 123 -1.09 -10.89 7.45
CA LEU A 123 -1.34 -10.13 6.24
C LEU A 123 -2.28 -10.88 5.29
N LYS A 124 -2.09 -12.19 5.12
CA LYS A 124 -2.98 -13.02 4.30
C LYS A 124 -4.42 -12.95 4.80
N VAL A 125 -4.64 -13.24 6.09
CA VAL A 125 -5.98 -13.20 6.70
C VAL A 125 -6.63 -11.83 6.53
N ARG A 126 -5.88 -10.75 6.74
CA ARG A 126 -6.38 -9.39 6.56
C ARG A 126 -6.81 -9.11 5.12
N LEU A 127 -5.94 -9.41 4.16
CA LEU A 127 -6.23 -9.14 2.76
C LEU A 127 -7.41 -9.98 2.25
N GLU A 128 -7.47 -11.26 2.59
CA GLU A 128 -8.59 -12.15 2.24
C GLU A 128 -9.91 -11.73 2.89
N GLY A 129 -9.86 -11.07 4.06
CA GLY A 129 -11.04 -10.49 4.71
C GLY A 129 -11.56 -9.20 4.07
N MET A 130 -10.74 -8.50 3.30
CA MET A 130 -11.06 -7.20 2.69
C MET A 130 -11.24 -7.26 1.18
N TYR A 131 -10.53 -8.13 0.50
CA TYR A 131 -10.37 -8.16 -0.95
C TYR A 131 -10.66 -9.53 -1.54
N ALA A 132 -10.97 -9.57 -2.83
CA ALA A 132 -10.98 -10.79 -3.64
C ALA A 132 -9.65 -10.97 -4.38
N ASP A 133 -9.45 -12.13 -4.98
CA ASP A 133 -8.29 -12.46 -5.84
C ASP A 133 -6.95 -12.12 -5.18
N VAL A 134 -6.76 -12.50 -3.93
CA VAL A 134 -5.55 -12.19 -3.19
C VAL A 134 -4.40 -13.07 -3.63
N GLN A 135 -3.38 -12.44 -4.22
CA GLN A 135 -2.08 -13.05 -4.47
C GLN A 135 -1.09 -12.47 -3.47
N LEU A 136 -0.41 -13.33 -2.74
CA LEU A 136 0.53 -12.97 -1.70
C LEU A 136 1.75 -13.89 -1.76
N GLY A 137 2.91 -13.32 -1.62
CA GLY A 137 4.16 -14.05 -1.45
C GLY A 137 5.18 -13.22 -0.68
N ASN A 138 6.34 -13.81 -0.40
CA ASN A 138 7.42 -13.09 0.24
C ASN A 138 8.79 -13.52 -0.28
N VAL A 139 9.72 -12.60 -0.18
CA VAL A 139 11.15 -12.85 -0.35
C VAL A 139 11.82 -12.44 0.96
N LYS A 140 12.22 -13.42 1.77
CA LYS A 140 12.68 -13.18 3.15
C LYS A 140 11.63 -12.36 3.92
N SER A 141 12.03 -11.25 4.55
CA SER A 141 11.16 -10.39 5.34
C SER A 141 10.42 -9.31 4.53
N ILE A 142 10.38 -9.40 3.22
CA ILE A 142 9.56 -8.52 2.38
C ILE A 142 8.42 -9.32 1.78
N ALA A 143 7.20 -9.04 2.20
CA ALA A 143 6.00 -9.53 1.56
C ALA A 143 5.62 -8.64 0.37
N TRP A 144 5.08 -9.26 -0.66
CA TRP A 144 4.44 -8.57 -1.79
C TRP A 144 3.02 -9.11 -1.95
N PHE A 145 2.12 -8.29 -2.44
CA PHE A 145 0.73 -8.67 -2.65
C PHE A 145 0.10 -7.92 -3.81
N VAL A 146 -0.89 -8.56 -4.39
CA VAL A 146 -1.84 -7.98 -5.36
C VAL A 146 -3.22 -8.50 -5.02
N CYS A 147 -4.19 -7.63 -4.86
CA CYS A 147 -5.56 -8.02 -4.57
C CYS A 147 -6.57 -7.06 -5.23
N LYS A 148 -7.81 -7.50 -5.41
CA LYS A 148 -8.86 -6.73 -6.05
C LYS A 148 -10.01 -6.44 -5.11
N LYS A 149 -10.56 -5.22 -5.16
CA LYS A 149 -11.80 -4.88 -4.50
C LYS A 149 -12.97 -5.50 -5.27
N VAL A 150 -13.86 -6.22 -4.56
CA VAL A 150 -15.03 -6.89 -5.18
C VAL A 150 -15.88 -5.89 -5.94
N LYS A 151 -16.38 -6.27 -7.10
CA LYS A 151 -17.42 -5.52 -7.83
C LYS A 151 -18.77 -5.74 -7.16
N TYR A 152 -19.61 -4.71 -7.10
CA TYR A 152 -20.94 -4.81 -6.46
C TYR A 152 -21.85 -5.90 -7.08
N ALA A 153 -21.64 -6.26 -8.36
CA ALA A 153 -22.45 -7.28 -9.05
C ALA A 153 -22.20 -8.72 -8.54
N GLU A 154 -20.99 -9.03 -8.06
CA GLU A 154 -20.64 -10.39 -7.63
C GLU A 154 -21.22 -10.74 -6.26
N LYS A 155 -21.55 -9.74 -5.43
CA LYS A 155 -22.20 -9.97 -4.11
C LYS A 155 -23.68 -10.38 -4.18
N MET A 156 -24.34 -10.19 -5.31
CA MET A 156 -25.77 -10.51 -5.46
C MET A 156 -26.00 -11.96 -5.90
N GLU A 157 -25.00 -12.63 -6.47
CA GLU A 157 -25.12 -14.01 -6.92
C GLU A 157 -24.87 -15.04 -5.80
N GLU A 158 -24.06 -14.71 -4.80
CA GLU A 158 -23.80 -15.60 -3.65
C GLU A 158 -24.94 -15.61 -2.60
N GLY A 159 -25.86 -14.66 -2.64
CA GLY A 159 -26.98 -14.51 -1.70
C GLY A 159 -28.28 -15.22 -2.11
N HIS A 160 -28.34 -15.96 -3.21
CA HIS A 160 -29.57 -16.59 -3.75
C HIS A 160 -29.54 -18.12 -3.76
N HIS A 161 -28.64 -18.75 -2.99
CA HIS A 161 -28.64 -20.21 -2.77
C HIS A 161 -28.77 -20.51 -1.27
N GLU A 162 -29.93 -20.17 -0.69
CA GLU A 162 -30.52 -20.80 0.48
C GLU A 162 -31.98 -21.12 0.24
#